data_52f0b7456bafab0fe3f9f46bfc5215f5
#
_entry.id   52f0b7456bafab0fe3f9f46bfc5215f5
#
_cell.length_a   1.000
_cell.length_b   1.000
_cell.length_c   1.000
_cell.angle_alpha   90.00
_cell.angle_beta   90.00
_cell.angle_gamma   90.00
#
_symmetry.space_group_name_H-M   'P 1'
#
loop_
_entity.id
_entity.type
_entity.pdbx_description
1 polymer ?
#
loop_
_entity_poly.entity_id
_entity_poly.type
_entity_poly.pdbx_seq_one_letter_code
_entity_poly.pdbx_strand_id
1 'polypeptide(L)'
;MPGTVRITASRLAEIPGAFGSNGCRTRHPLFPHDNMKNALSMKDETTYDRYPVYRGDDLELTYSPEGSSFRLWAPSAERVRLRLYGAGEGGGPLLTQSMDASSDGTWTAELPGDRKGLFYTFGIFYDGRWLSETPGVRAKAVGVNGDRAAIVDLRETDPEGWEKDLRPPMSSPTDIVIYEMHHRDLSIAPDSGVKHKGKYLALTEEGTRSAEGLATGLDHLKELGVTHVHLLPSFDFGSIDESRLQDGVYDWGYDPKNYFVPEGSYATDPYDPAVRIREFKQMVRSLHRNGIRVVMDAVYNHTYRTEESNLSLTVPGYYYRHEADGSFSDATGCGNETASERAMMRWLIVDAVCYWAEEY
;
A
#
# COMPACT_ATOMS: atom_id res chain seq x y z
N MET A 1 27.17 13.30 -35.32
CA MET A 1 26.02 13.84 -34.61
C MET A 1 24.92 12.79 -34.62
N PRO A 2 24.57 12.14 -33.51
CA PRO A 2 23.44 11.21 -33.48
C PRO A 2 22.14 11.99 -33.25
N GLY A 3 21.17 11.73 -34.11
CA GLY A 3 19.88 12.41 -34.11
C GLY A 3 19.00 12.00 -32.94
N THR A 4 18.43 12.98 -32.30
CA THR A 4 17.42 12.81 -31.26
C THR A 4 16.14 12.26 -31.88
N VAL A 5 15.75 11.04 -31.57
CA VAL A 5 14.44 10.49 -31.93
C VAL A 5 13.40 11.06 -30.99
N ARG A 6 12.61 11.98 -31.47
CA ARG A 6 11.36 12.41 -30.78
C ARG A 6 10.25 11.43 -31.19
N ILE A 7 9.80 10.64 -30.24
CA ILE A 7 8.55 9.87 -30.40
C ILE A 7 7.40 10.83 -30.06
N THR A 8 6.69 11.30 -31.09
CA THR A 8 5.47 12.11 -30.91
C THR A 8 4.26 11.18 -30.79
N ALA A 9 3.40 11.50 -29.84
CA ALA A 9 2.18 10.76 -29.43
C ALA A 9 1.03 10.77 -30.48
N SER A 10 1.31 10.59 -31.77
CA SER A 10 0.31 10.75 -32.83
C SER A 10 -0.18 9.46 -33.49
N ARG A 11 0.04 8.28 -32.89
CA ARG A 11 -0.47 6.98 -33.41
C ARG A 11 -1.30 6.14 -32.41
N LEU A 12 -1.87 6.75 -31.38
CA LEU A 12 -2.75 6.05 -30.43
C LEU A 12 -4.24 6.39 -30.60
N ALA A 13 -4.65 6.93 -31.72
CA ALA A 13 -5.99 7.49 -31.93
C ALA A 13 -7.00 6.52 -32.60
N GLU A 14 -6.77 5.23 -32.70
CA GLU A 14 -7.71 4.29 -33.35
C GLU A 14 -8.04 3.04 -32.53
N ILE A 15 -8.17 3.17 -31.20
CA ILE A 15 -8.84 2.14 -30.40
C ILE A 15 -10.18 2.71 -29.95
N PRO A 16 -11.33 2.25 -30.47
CA PRO A 16 -12.63 2.71 -30.00
C PRO A 16 -12.85 2.24 -28.57
N GLY A 17 -12.96 3.14 -27.61
CA GLY A 17 -13.39 2.87 -26.25
C GLY A 17 -12.45 3.25 -25.10
N ALA A 18 -11.27 3.81 -25.33
CA ALA A 18 -10.25 3.96 -24.30
C ALA A 18 -10.04 5.38 -23.71
N PHE A 19 -10.85 6.36 -24.06
CA PHE A 19 -10.73 7.72 -23.46
C PHE A 19 -12.09 8.23 -22.98
N GLY A 20 -12.53 7.75 -21.82
CA GLY A 20 -13.39 8.53 -20.94
C GLY A 20 -12.48 9.42 -20.08
N SER A 21 -12.70 10.74 -20.11
CA SER A 21 -12.06 11.73 -19.25
C SER A 21 -12.52 11.53 -17.79
N ASN A 22 -11.96 10.55 -17.10
CA ASN A 22 -12.25 10.28 -15.69
C ASN A 22 -10.97 10.42 -14.86
N GLY A 23 -10.52 11.66 -14.71
CA GLY A 23 -9.78 12.02 -13.51
C GLY A 23 -10.69 11.83 -12.32
N CYS A 24 -10.33 11.01 -11.38
CA CYS A 24 -10.85 10.77 -10.02
C CYS A 24 -12.38 10.98 -9.77
N ARG A 25 -13.23 10.66 -10.74
CA ARG A 25 -14.69 10.69 -10.62
C ARG A 25 -15.30 9.38 -11.04
N THR A 26 -14.92 8.28 -10.42
CA THR A 26 -15.79 7.12 -10.39
C THR A 26 -16.92 7.44 -9.41
N ARG A 27 -18.05 7.90 -9.93
CA ARG A 27 -19.30 7.84 -9.15
C ARG A 27 -19.62 6.36 -8.97
N HIS A 28 -19.17 5.79 -7.85
CA HIS A 28 -19.78 4.57 -7.35
C HIS A 28 -21.27 4.80 -7.20
N PRO A 29 -22.13 3.76 -7.44
CA PRO A 29 -23.56 3.88 -7.23
C PRO A 29 -23.77 4.39 -5.79
N LEU A 30 -24.49 5.49 -5.70
CA LEU A 30 -24.88 6.15 -4.46
C LEU A 30 -25.45 5.11 -3.49
N PHE A 31 -24.66 4.73 -2.49
CA PHE A 31 -25.26 4.29 -1.24
C PHE A 31 -26.03 5.50 -0.68
N PRO A 32 -27.26 5.31 -0.20
CA PRO A 32 -28.06 6.42 0.27
C PRO A 32 -27.30 7.14 1.39
N HIS A 33 -27.16 8.45 1.24
CA HIS A 33 -26.70 9.38 2.25
C HIS A 33 -27.76 9.47 3.39
N ASP A 34 -27.91 8.41 4.14
CA ASP A 34 -28.69 8.40 5.37
C ASP A 34 -27.79 7.92 6.50
N ASN A 35 -27.10 8.89 7.11
CA ASN A 35 -26.78 8.95 8.54
C ASN A 35 -25.70 10.02 8.82
N MET A 36 -26.04 11.28 8.62
CA MET A 36 -25.27 12.44 9.15
C MET A 36 -25.26 12.52 10.70
N LYS A 37 -25.43 11.43 11.43
CA LYS A 37 -25.49 11.45 12.90
C LYS A 37 -24.28 10.84 13.61
N ASN A 38 -23.23 10.43 12.90
CA ASN A 38 -22.06 9.81 13.50
C ASN A 38 -20.72 10.43 13.09
N ALA A 39 -20.69 11.69 12.64
CA ALA A 39 -19.43 12.39 12.43
C ALA A 39 -18.57 12.30 13.70
N LEU A 40 -17.31 11.90 13.56
CA LEU A 40 -16.35 11.92 14.66
C LEU A 40 -16.23 13.34 15.17
N SER A 41 -16.35 13.53 16.51
CA SER A 41 -16.13 14.85 17.11
C SER A 41 -14.71 15.31 16.83
N MET A 42 -14.58 16.28 15.95
CA MET A 42 -13.30 16.86 15.55
C MET A 42 -12.80 17.79 16.64
N LYS A 43 -11.53 17.67 16.99
CA LYS A 43 -10.87 18.60 17.92
C LYS A 43 -10.39 19.83 17.18
N ASP A 44 -10.23 20.95 17.88
CA ASP A 44 -9.60 22.16 17.37
C ASP A 44 -8.18 21.82 16.87
N GLU A 45 -7.77 22.38 15.73
CA GLU A 45 -6.45 22.25 15.12
C GLU A 45 -5.31 22.45 16.14
N THR A 46 -5.43 23.44 17.05
CA THR A 46 -4.46 23.69 18.13
C THR A 46 -4.34 22.52 19.11
N THR A 47 -5.31 21.62 19.18
CA THR A 47 -5.25 20.41 19.99
C THR A 47 -4.30 19.39 19.42
N TYR A 48 -4.25 19.26 18.09
CA TYR A 48 -3.39 18.32 17.41
C TYR A 48 -1.90 18.66 17.58
N ASP A 49 -1.54 19.95 17.65
CA ASP A 49 -0.17 20.41 17.89
C ASP A 49 0.35 20.04 19.29
N ARG A 50 -0.56 19.72 20.22
CA ARG A 50 -0.19 19.32 21.61
C ARG A 50 0.01 17.82 21.77
N TYR A 51 -0.29 17.03 20.76
CA TYR A 51 -0.06 15.59 20.85
C TYR A 51 1.43 15.30 20.91
N PRO A 52 1.85 14.39 21.80
CA PRO A 52 3.24 14.00 21.91
C PRO A 52 3.71 13.36 20.60
N VAL A 53 4.93 13.66 20.18
CA VAL A 53 5.55 13.08 19.00
C VAL A 53 6.38 11.88 19.43
N TYR A 54 5.98 10.69 19.01
CA TYR A 54 6.76 9.48 19.22
C TYR A 54 7.85 9.35 18.16
N ARG A 55 9.08 9.00 18.57
CA ARG A 55 10.26 8.91 17.70
C ARG A 55 10.98 7.57 17.76
N GLY A 56 10.37 6.55 18.38
CA GLY A 56 10.88 5.18 18.33
C GLY A 56 10.59 4.51 16.99
N ASP A 57 11.26 3.42 16.74
CA ASP A 57 11.20 2.60 15.52
C ASP A 57 10.33 1.33 15.68
N ASP A 58 9.68 1.19 16.84
CA ASP A 58 8.91 0.01 17.25
C ASP A 58 7.39 0.19 17.15
N LEU A 59 6.91 1.15 16.33
CA LEU A 59 5.47 1.32 16.13
C LEU A 59 4.85 0.13 15.40
N GLU A 60 3.70 -0.27 15.91
CA GLU A 60 2.80 -1.36 15.56
C GLU A 60 3.32 -2.72 15.97
N LEU A 61 4.00 -3.48 15.14
CA LEU A 61 4.43 -4.84 15.46
C LEU A 61 5.94 -4.99 15.44
N THR A 62 6.50 -5.48 16.55
CA THR A 62 7.83 -6.08 16.60
C THR A 62 7.64 -7.57 16.89
N TYR A 63 8.03 -8.44 15.93
CA TYR A 63 7.86 -9.87 16.02
C TYR A 63 9.16 -10.59 16.26
N SER A 64 9.11 -11.60 17.14
CA SER A 64 10.09 -12.68 17.24
C SER A 64 9.38 -14.01 17.56
N PRO A 65 10.04 -15.18 17.39
CA PRO A 65 9.45 -16.47 17.80
C PRO A 65 9.16 -16.58 19.30
N GLU A 66 9.84 -15.78 20.13
CA GLU A 66 9.65 -15.75 21.59
C GLU A 66 8.45 -14.91 22.00
N GLY A 67 8.06 -13.93 21.16
CA GLY A 67 6.93 -13.05 21.43
C GLY A 67 6.72 -11.97 20.41
N SER A 68 5.59 -11.31 20.52
CA SER A 68 5.19 -10.18 19.70
C SER A 68 4.87 -8.98 20.58
N SER A 69 5.54 -7.86 20.32
CA SER A 69 5.28 -6.57 20.98
C SER A 69 4.48 -5.67 20.05
N PHE A 70 3.48 -5.02 20.60
CA PHE A 70 2.63 -4.08 19.86
C PHE A 70 2.70 -2.72 20.51
N ARG A 71 2.91 -1.67 19.70
CA ARG A 71 2.90 -0.29 20.13
C ARG A 71 2.13 0.57 19.12
N LEU A 72 1.02 1.16 19.56
CA LEU A 72 0.19 2.02 18.72
C LEU A 72 0.26 3.46 19.21
N TRP A 73 0.56 4.41 18.32
CA TRP A 73 0.44 5.83 18.62
C TRP A 73 -1.01 6.29 18.42
N ALA A 74 -1.72 6.52 19.51
CA ALA A 74 -3.12 6.95 19.53
C ALA A 74 -3.37 7.89 20.73
N PRO A 75 -2.81 9.11 20.71
CA PRO A 75 -2.83 10.02 21.88
C PRO A 75 -4.22 10.52 22.24
N SER A 76 -5.17 10.45 21.33
CA SER A 76 -6.57 10.85 21.58
C SER A 76 -7.45 9.72 22.12
N ALA A 77 -6.95 8.48 22.13
CA ALA A 77 -7.72 7.33 22.57
C ALA A 77 -7.93 7.36 24.09
N GLU A 78 -9.14 7.00 24.53
CA GLU A 78 -9.45 6.79 25.94
C GLU A 78 -9.11 5.36 26.39
N ARG A 79 -9.23 4.40 25.48
CA ARG A 79 -8.84 2.99 25.64
C ARG A 79 -8.45 2.41 24.30
N VAL A 80 -7.50 1.48 24.31
CA VAL A 80 -7.11 0.71 23.12
C VAL A 80 -7.13 -0.78 23.46
N ARG A 81 -7.50 -1.59 22.49
CA ARG A 81 -7.45 -3.05 22.59
C ARG A 81 -6.80 -3.63 21.35
N LEU A 82 -6.00 -4.67 21.54
CA LEU A 82 -5.48 -5.55 20.51
C LEU A 82 -6.44 -6.73 20.35
N ARG A 83 -6.70 -7.14 19.12
CA ARG A 83 -7.44 -8.36 18.78
C ARG A 83 -6.63 -9.24 17.86
N LEU A 84 -6.64 -10.55 18.10
CA LEU A 84 -6.04 -11.54 17.22
C LEU A 84 -7.11 -12.36 16.50
N TYR A 85 -6.80 -12.76 15.28
CA TYR A 85 -7.66 -13.55 14.41
C TYR A 85 -6.88 -14.69 13.75
N GLY A 86 -7.60 -15.77 13.41
CA GLY A 86 -7.02 -16.91 12.69
C GLY A 86 -6.98 -16.75 11.18
N ALA A 87 -7.62 -15.69 10.63
CA ALA A 87 -7.70 -15.47 9.19
C ALA A 87 -7.69 -13.96 8.87
N GLY A 88 -7.28 -13.61 7.64
CA GLY A 88 -7.23 -12.23 7.15
C GLY A 88 -8.60 -11.58 7.00
N GLU A 89 -9.65 -12.37 6.90
CA GLU A 89 -11.05 -11.91 6.85
C GLU A 89 -11.97 -12.89 7.58
N GLY A 90 -13.21 -12.46 7.84
CA GLY A 90 -14.22 -13.30 8.50
C GLY A 90 -13.87 -13.73 9.91
N GLY A 91 -14.70 -14.58 10.52
CA GLY A 91 -14.50 -15.12 11.85
C GLY A 91 -14.48 -14.08 12.98
N GLY A 92 -14.56 -14.55 14.22
CA GLY A 92 -14.41 -13.74 15.42
C GLY A 92 -12.99 -13.69 15.95
N PRO A 93 -12.67 -12.77 16.89
CA PRO A 93 -11.35 -12.69 17.48
C PRO A 93 -11.06 -13.93 18.36
N LEU A 94 -9.86 -14.48 18.21
CA LEU A 94 -9.30 -15.54 19.06
C LEU A 94 -8.88 -15.00 20.43
N LEU A 95 -8.43 -13.75 20.47
CA LEU A 95 -8.00 -13.03 21.66
C LEU A 95 -8.44 -11.56 21.55
N THR A 96 -8.81 -10.99 22.69
CA THR A 96 -8.96 -9.54 22.87
C THR A 96 -8.22 -9.15 24.15
N GLN A 97 -7.24 -8.26 24.01
CA GLN A 97 -6.40 -7.79 25.11
C GLN A 97 -6.44 -6.26 25.18
N SER A 98 -6.64 -5.71 26.37
CA SER A 98 -6.46 -4.27 26.59
C SER A 98 -4.99 -3.91 26.46
N MET A 99 -4.70 -2.73 25.91
CA MET A 99 -3.36 -2.20 25.82
C MET A 99 -3.12 -1.18 26.93
N ASP A 100 -1.87 -1.05 27.37
CA ASP A 100 -1.43 -0.16 28.42
C ASP A 100 -1.01 1.19 27.84
N ALA A 101 -1.56 2.28 28.42
CA ALA A 101 -1.25 3.64 28.00
C ALA A 101 0.12 4.08 28.47
N SER A 102 0.86 4.81 27.62
CA SER A 102 2.14 5.48 27.94
C SER A 102 2.00 7.00 27.86
N SER A 103 2.86 7.71 28.61
CA SER A 103 2.85 9.18 28.65
C SER A 103 3.25 9.85 27.33
N ASP A 104 3.82 9.11 26.38
CA ASP A 104 4.24 9.56 25.05
C ASP A 104 3.13 9.44 24.00
N GLY A 105 1.88 9.17 24.42
CA GLY A 105 0.72 9.00 23.54
C GLY A 105 0.65 7.64 22.84
N THR A 106 1.50 6.69 23.25
CA THR A 106 1.44 5.32 22.75
C THR A 106 0.68 4.38 23.68
N TRP A 107 0.26 3.26 23.11
CA TRP A 107 -0.39 2.14 23.80
C TRP A 107 0.40 0.87 23.48
N THR A 108 0.65 0.04 24.49
CA THR A 108 1.49 -1.17 24.32
C THR A 108 0.77 -2.44 24.77
N ALA A 109 1.12 -3.54 24.14
CA ALA A 109 0.72 -4.88 24.53
C ALA A 109 1.82 -5.89 24.18
N GLU A 110 1.99 -6.91 25.01
CA GLU A 110 2.93 -7.99 24.80
C GLU A 110 2.20 -9.31 24.72
N LEU A 111 2.59 -10.15 23.75
CA LEU A 111 2.07 -11.52 23.59
C LEU A 111 3.24 -12.51 23.61
N PRO A 112 3.35 -13.37 24.62
CA PRO A 112 4.40 -14.38 24.67
C PRO A 112 4.16 -15.51 23.67
N GLY A 113 5.26 -16.09 23.20
CA GLY A 113 5.29 -17.21 22.29
C GLY A 113 5.03 -16.82 20.83
N ASP A 114 5.30 -17.75 19.94
CA ASP A 114 5.17 -17.54 18.49
C ASP A 114 3.70 -17.32 18.09
N ARG A 115 3.46 -16.20 17.46
CA ARG A 115 2.15 -15.80 16.93
C ARG A 115 2.15 -15.65 15.41
N LYS A 116 3.21 -16.04 14.74
CA LYS A 116 3.31 -16.02 13.27
C LYS A 116 2.12 -16.72 12.61
N GLY A 117 1.61 -16.14 11.55
CA GLY A 117 0.46 -16.64 10.82
C GLY A 117 -0.89 -16.20 11.39
N LEU A 118 -0.92 -15.53 12.55
CA LEU A 118 -2.14 -14.88 13.03
C LEU A 118 -2.27 -13.46 12.44
N PHE A 119 -3.49 -12.97 12.47
CA PHE A 119 -3.81 -11.61 12.06
C PHE A 119 -4.21 -10.78 13.28
N TYR A 120 -4.07 -9.45 13.17
CA TYR A 120 -4.43 -8.57 14.26
C TYR A 120 -5.09 -7.29 13.80
N THR A 121 -5.82 -6.66 14.72
CA THR A 121 -6.35 -5.31 14.58
C THR A 121 -6.25 -4.57 15.91
N PHE A 122 -6.31 -3.25 15.82
CA PHE A 122 -6.50 -2.37 16.96
C PHE A 122 -7.95 -1.87 16.99
N GLY A 123 -8.56 -1.88 18.17
CA GLY A 123 -9.82 -1.21 18.45
C GLY A 123 -9.54 0.02 19.29
N ILE A 124 -10.00 1.18 18.85
CA ILE A 124 -9.81 2.47 19.52
C ILE A 124 -11.14 2.91 20.13
N PHE A 125 -11.14 3.24 21.43
CA PHE A 125 -12.27 3.85 22.10
C PHE A 125 -12.05 5.36 22.16
N TYR A 126 -12.93 6.08 21.50
CA TYR A 126 -12.84 7.52 21.32
C TYR A 126 -14.24 8.13 21.40
N ASP A 127 -14.37 9.25 22.10
CA ASP A 127 -15.63 9.98 22.26
C ASP A 127 -16.79 9.06 22.71
N GLY A 128 -16.53 8.29 23.77
CA GLY A 128 -17.50 7.41 24.41
C GLY A 128 -17.90 6.16 23.64
N ARG A 129 -17.26 5.83 22.49
CA ARG A 129 -17.57 4.64 21.66
C ARG A 129 -16.33 3.93 21.13
N TRP A 130 -16.47 2.64 20.83
CA TRP A 130 -15.49 1.92 20.05
C TRP A 130 -15.66 2.28 18.57
N LEU A 131 -14.55 2.68 17.92
CA LEU A 131 -14.50 2.85 16.47
C LEU A 131 -14.42 1.49 15.79
N SER A 132 -14.56 1.48 14.46
CA SER A 132 -14.23 0.30 13.65
C SER A 132 -12.78 -0.11 13.87
N GLU A 133 -12.49 -1.38 13.67
CA GLU A 133 -11.14 -1.89 13.84
C GLU A 133 -10.24 -1.46 12.68
N THR A 134 -8.94 -1.33 12.97
CA THR A 134 -7.92 -0.95 11.99
C THR A 134 -6.69 -1.84 12.13
N PRO A 135 -5.99 -2.18 11.03
CA PRO A 135 -4.69 -2.84 11.10
C PRO A 135 -3.58 -1.94 11.67
N GLY A 136 -3.90 -0.65 11.90
CA GLY A 136 -2.93 0.40 12.19
C GLY A 136 -2.50 1.15 10.94
N VAL A 137 -1.52 2.05 11.07
CA VAL A 137 -1.06 2.90 9.97
C VAL A 137 0.29 2.49 9.38
N ARG A 138 1.01 1.56 10.04
CA ARG A 138 2.34 1.04 9.65
C ARG A 138 2.38 -0.49 9.50
N ALA A 139 1.23 -1.14 9.30
CA ALA A 139 1.19 -2.57 9.06
C ALA A 139 2.08 -2.93 7.85
N LYS A 140 3.03 -3.85 8.04
CA LYS A 140 3.98 -4.30 7.00
C LYS A 140 3.52 -5.55 6.24
N ALA A 141 2.47 -6.19 6.74
CA ALA A 141 1.79 -7.31 6.10
C ALA A 141 0.32 -7.25 6.46
N VAL A 142 -0.56 -7.56 5.53
CA VAL A 142 -2.01 -7.57 5.71
C VAL A 142 -2.64 -8.79 5.04
N GLY A 143 -3.81 -9.18 5.53
CA GLY A 143 -4.64 -10.17 4.87
C GLY A 143 -5.32 -9.61 3.62
N VAL A 144 -6.13 -10.45 2.99
CA VAL A 144 -6.94 -10.08 1.83
C VAL A 144 -7.75 -8.81 2.13
N ASN A 145 -7.81 -7.92 1.15
CA ASN A 145 -8.44 -6.59 1.25
C ASN A 145 -7.84 -5.63 2.29
N GLY A 146 -6.74 -5.97 2.97
CA GLY A 146 -5.98 -5.04 3.81
C GLY A 146 -6.63 -4.60 5.12
N ASP A 147 -7.72 -5.25 5.60
CA ASP A 147 -8.45 -4.84 6.81
C ASP A 147 -7.86 -5.38 8.12
N ARG A 148 -7.04 -6.41 8.05
CA ARG A 148 -6.31 -6.97 9.17
C ARG A 148 -4.84 -7.04 8.87
N ALA A 149 -4.01 -6.57 9.78
CA ALA A 149 -2.57 -6.78 9.71
C ALA A 149 -2.22 -8.24 10.03
N ALA A 150 -1.09 -8.71 9.50
CA ALA A 150 -0.63 -10.07 9.70
C ALA A 150 0.70 -10.11 10.47
N ILE A 151 0.88 -11.13 11.30
CA ILE A 151 2.14 -11.41 11.99
C ILE A 151 2.99 -12.30 11.09
N VAL A 152 3.99 -11.70 10.45
CA VAL A 152 4.89 -12.35 9.48
C VAL A 152 6.33 -12.12 9.90
N ASP A 153 7.18 -13.11 9.76
CA ASP A 153 8.63 -12.89 9.75
C ASP A 153 9.04 -12.43 8.35
N LEU A 154 9.36 -11.15 8.20
CA LEU A 154 9.71 -10.57 6.90
C LEU A 154 10.92 -11.26 6.26
N ARG A 155 11.86 -11.80 7.05
CA ARG A 155 13.04 -12.54 6.55
C ARG A 155 12.65 -13.81 5.80
N GLU A 156 11.52 -14.43 6.16
CA GLU A 156 11.00 -15.61 5.46
C GLU A 156 10.31 -15.26 4.13
N THR A 157 10.12 -13.99 3.85
CA THR A 157 9.57 -13.52 2.56
C THR A 157 10.66 -13.26 1.53
N ASP A 158 11.93 -13.30 1.91
CA ASP A 158 13.04 -13.10 1.01
C ASP A 158 13.15 -14.28 0.02
N PRO A 159 13.15 -14.01 -1.30
CA PRO A 159 13.40 -15.07 -2.27
C PRO A 159 14.86 -15.53 -2.21
N GLU A 160 15.12 -16.74 -2.67
CA GLU A 160 16.48 -17.29 -2.71
C GLU A 160 17.48 -16.31 -3.34
N GLY A 161 18.54 -15.97 -2.62
CA GLY A 161 19.60 -15.07 -3.03
C GLY A 161 19.23 -13.59 -2.99
N TRP A 162 18.17 -13.21 -2.27
CA TRP A 162 17.80 -11.81 -2.05
C TRP A 162 18.93 -11.00 -1.40
N GLU A 163 19.64 -11.59 -0.47
CA GLU A 163 20.78 -11.00 0.22
C GLU A 163 21.97 -10.63 -0.71
N LYS A 164 21.95 -11.12 -1.95
CA LYS A 164 22.95 -10.84 -3.01
C LYS A 164 22.40 -9.96 -4.12
N ASP A 165 21.16 -9.49 -3.99
CA ASP A 165 20.59 -8.61 -4.99
C ASP A 165 21.35 -7.29 -5.02
N LEU A 166 21.68 -6.81 -6.21
CA LEU A 166 22.39 -5.57 -6.44
C LEU A 166 21.66 -4.74 -7.46
N ARG A 167 21.32 -3.54 -7.09
CA ARG A 167 20.79 -2.56 -8.05
C ARG A 167 21.77 -2.36 -9.21
N PRO A 168 21.32 -2.38 -10.47
CA PRO A 168 22.18 -2.14 -11.62
C PRO A 168 22.95 -0.82 -11.48
N PRO A 169 24.22 -0.74 -11.90
CA PRO A 169 24.98 0.51 -11.83
C PRO A 169 24.37 1.56 -12.76
N MET A 170 24.50 2.83 -12.41
CA MET A 170 24.10 3.97 -13.22
C MET A 170 25.31 4.90 -13.39
N SER A 171 25.72 5.12 -14.64
CA SER A 171 26.90 5.94 -14.97
C SER A 171 26.60 7.44 -14.89
N SER A 172 25.43 7.85 -15.37
CA SER A 172 24.97 9.24 -15.36
C SER A 172 23.44 9.31 -15.28
N PRO A 173 22.88 10.30 -14.57
CA PRO A 173 21.43 10.56 -14.62
C PRO A 173 20.89 10.89 -16.02
N THR A 174 21.74 11.38 -16.92
CA THR A 174 21.37 11.69 -18.30
C THR A 174 21.19 10.45 -19.19
N ASP A 175 21.66 9.29 -18.72
CA ASP A 175 21.55 8.01 -19.44
C ASP A 175 20.27 7.25 -19.06
N ILE A 176 19.45 7.82 -18.19
CA ILE A 176 18.20 7.21 -17.72
C ILE A 176 17.16 7.21 -18.86
N VAL A 177 16.62 6.02 -19.15
CA VAL A 177 15.45 5.81 -19.99
C VAL A 177 14.40 5.13 -19.15
N ILE A 178 13.29 5.83 -18.88
CA ILE A 178 12.21 5.37 -18.00
C ILE A 178 11.05 4.87 -18.84
N TYR A 179 10.51 3.71 -18.47
CA TYR A 179 9.26 3.16 -18.96
C TYR A 179 8.24 3.11 -17.82
N GLU A 180 7.21 3.94 -17.90
CA GLU A 180 6.10 3.89 -16.94
C GLU A 180 5.16 2.75 -17.31
N MET A 181 4.79 1.93 -16.32
CA MET A 181 3.95 0.78 -16.56
C MET A 181 3.01 0.45 -15.40
N HIS A 182 1.89 -0.13 -15.76
CA HIS A 182 0.95 -0.76 -14.86
C HIS A 182 1.16 -2.28 -14.86
N HIS A 183 1.22 -2.92 -13.69
CA HIS A 183 1.49 -4.37 -13.57
C HIS A 183 0.55 -5.24 -14.40
N ARG A 184 -0.75 -4.92 -14.36
CA ARG A 184 -1.76 -5.68 -15.09
C ARG A 184 -1.64 -5.47 -16.59
N ASP A 185 -1.50 -4.23 -17.04
CA ASP A 185 -1.55 -3.89 -18.46
C ASP A 185 -0.37 -4.43 -19.24
N LEU A 186 0.80 -4.53 -18.64
CA LEU A 186 1.99 -5.06 -19.30
C LEU A 186 1.81 -6.49 -19.82
N SER A 187 0.96 -7.30 -19.17
CA SER A 187 0.91 -8.74 -19.43
C SER A 187 -0.48 -9.35 -19.56
N ILE A 188 -1.56 -8.59 -19.30
CA ILE A 188 -2.93 -9.13 -19.22
C ILE A 188 -3.48 -9.63 -20.55
N ALA A 189 -2.98 -9.15 -21.69
CA ALA A 189 -3.45 -9.55 -23.01
C ALA A 189 -3.47 -11.08 -23.16
N PRO A 190 -4.55 -11.68 -23.69
CA PRO A 190 -4.68 -13.14 -23.79
C PRO A 190 -3.52 -13.78 -24.55
N ASP A 191 -2.99 -13.10 -25.56
CA ASP A 191 -1.91 -13.53 -26.45
C ASP A 191 -0.52 -13.05 -26.02
N SER A 192 -0.35 -12.49 -24.83
CA SER A 192 0.95 -12.02 -24.32
C SER A 192 1.99 -13.13 -24.16
N GLY A 193 1.60 -14.40 -24.18
CA GLY A 193 2.48 -15.52 -23.89
C GLY A 193 2.97 -15.63 -22.44
N VAL A 194 2.59 -14.64 -21.59
CA VAL A 194 2.89 -14.63 -20.16
C VAL A 194 1.98 -15.58 -19.42
N LYS A 195 2.51 -16.36 -18.49
CA LYS A 195 1.75 -17.31 -17.67
C LYS A 195 1.03 -16.58 -16.52
N HIS A 196 1.75 -15.75 -15.76
CA HIS A 196 1.22 -15.02 -14.60
C HIS A 196 0.72 -13.62 -15.01
N LYS A 197 -0.31 -13.63 -15.88
CA LYS A 197 -0.87 -12.39 -16.46
C LYS A 197 -1.36 -11.43 -15.38
N GLY A 198 -0.93 -10.17 -15.45
CA GLY A 198 -1.33 -9.11 -14.53
C GLY A 198 -0.77 -9.25 -13.11
N LYS A 199 0.25 -10.09 -12.91
CA LYS A 199 0.85 -10.38 -11.60
C LYS A 199 2.30 -9.92 -11.52
N TYR A 200 2.85 -9.74 -10.31
CA TYR A 200 4.27 -9.44 -10.09
C TYR A 200 5.17 -10.41 -10.83
N LEU A 201 4.82 -11.70 -10.78
CA LEU A 201 5.60 -12.76 -11.42
C LEU A 201 5.68 -12.66 -12.94
N ALA A 202 4.83 -11.88 -13.60
CA ALA A 202 4.91 -11.64 -15.04
C ALA A 202 6.29 -11.09 -15.46
N LEU A 203 6.91 -10.28 -14.58
CA LEU A 203 8.24 -9.70 -14.81
C LEU A 203 9.40 -10.62 -14.40
N THR A 204 9.12 -11.86 -14.02
CA THR A 204 10.11 -12.91 -13.79
C THR A 204 10.19 -13.91 -14.95
N GLU A 205 9.29 -13.81 -15.92
CA GLU A 205 9.19 -14.73 -17.05
C GLU A 205 10.00 -14.21 -18.24
N GLU A 206 10.96 -15.02 -18.69
CA GLU A 206 11.79 -14.76 -19.86
C GLU A 206 11.30 -15.58 -21.07
N GLY A 207 11.60 -15.12 -22.29
CA GLY A 207 11.25 -15.80 -23.53
C GLY A 207 9.78 -15.68 -23.94
N THR A 208 9.02 -14.80 -23.28
CA THR A 208 7.59 -14.61 -23.60
C THR A 208 7.39 -13.90 -24.93
N ARG A 209 6.42 -14.38 -25.71
CA ARG A 209 6.14 -13.87 -27.08
C ARG A 209 4.64 -13.77 -27.32
N SER A 210 4.24 -12.75 -28.11
CA SER A 210 2.88 -12.67 -28.64
C SER A 210 2.62 -13.76 -29.71
N ALA A 211 1.38 -13.87 -30.16
CA ALA A 211 1.01 -14.78 -31.25
C ALA A 211 1.79 -14.49 -32.55
N GLU A 212 2.18 -13.24 -32.79
CA GLU A 212 3.00 -12.82 -33.94
C GLU A 212 4.52 -13.01 -33.72
N GLY A 213 4.93 -13.54 -32.56
CA GLY A 213 6.32 -13.78 -32.21
C GLY A 213 7.08 -12.56 -31.67
N LEU A 214 6.41 -11.45 -31.38
CA LEU A 214 7.01 -10.26 -30.80
C LEU A 214 7.30 -10.48 -29.30
N ALA A 215 8.40 -9.92 -28.81
CA ALA A 215 8.74 -9.97 -27.39
C ALA A 215 7.66 -9.27 -26.53
N THR A 216 7.32 -9.89 -25.41
CA THR A 216 6.34 -9.37 -24.43
C THR A 216 6.95 -9.34 -23.03
N GLY A 217 6.26 -8.71 -22.08
CA GLY A 217 6.68 -8.68 -20.68
C GLY A 217 8.12 -8.18 -20.50
N LEU A 218 8.92 -8.92 -19.75
CA LEU A 218 10.31 -8.57 -19.44
C LEU A 218 11.19 -8.46 -20.69
N ASP A 219 11.02 -9.37 -21.65
CA ASP A 219 11.83 -9.33 -22.88
C ASP A 219 11.52 -8.11 -23.74
N HIS A 220 10.28 -7.63 -23.75
CA HIS A 220 9.94 -6.37 -24.42
C HIS A 220 10.68 -5.17 -23.80
N LEU A 221 10.75 -5.09 -22.47
CA LEU A 221 11.49 -4.03 -21.78
C LEU A 221 12.98 -4.08 -22.11
N LYS A 222 13.56 -5.29 -22.24
CA LYS A 222 14.95 -5.48 -22.64
C LYS A 222 15.20 -5.05 -24.08
N GLU A 223 14.31 -5.39 -25.01
CA GLU A 223 14.41 -4.98 -26.43
C GLU A 223 14.27 -3.47 -26.60
N LEU A 224 13.46 -2.80 -25.78
CA LEU A 224 13.35 -1.33 -25.76
C LEU A 224 14.61 -0.66 -25.22
N GLY A 225 15.47 -1.38 -24.49
CA GLY A 225 16.69 -0.83 -23.89
C GLY A 225 16.42 0.17 -22.76
N VAL A 226 15.31 0.02 -22.04
CA VAL A 226 14.99 0.86 -20.88
C VAL A 226 15.92 0.55 -19.71
N THR A 227 16.30 1.57 -18.97
CA THR A 227 17.16 1.43 -17.77
C THR A 227 16.38 1.40 -16.48
N HIS A 228 15.15 1.91 -16.49
CA HIS A 228 14.27 2.01 -15.33
C HIS A 228 12.83 1.68 -15.72
N VAL A 229 12.17 0.95 -14.86
CA VAL A 229 10.71 0.78 -14.89
C VAL A 229 10.12 1.66 -13.80
N HIS A 230 9.19 2.52 -14.15
CA HIS A 230 8.39 3.30 -13.23
C HIS A 230 7.06 2.58 -13.04
N LEU A 231 6.92 1.94 -11.90
CA LEU A 231 5.69 1.21 -11.55
C LEU A 231 4.63 2.20 -11.09
N LEU A 232 3.42 2.15 -11.66
CA LEU A 232 2.26 2.80 -11.04
C LEU A 232 2.10 2.33 -9.60
N PRO A 233 1.32 3.04 -8.75
CA PRO A 233 1.28 2.75 -7.32
C PRO A 233 1.13 1.25 -7.04
N SER A 234 2.04 0.73 -6.23
CA SER A 234 2.17 -0.71 -5.97
C SER A 234 2.03 -1.06 -4.49
N PHE A 235 1.79 -0.08 -3.61
CA PHE A 235 1.35 -0.37 -2.26
C PHE A 235 -0.16 -0.60 -2.23
N ASP A 236 -0.64 -1.28 -1.19
CA ASP A 236 -2.02 -1.73 -1.00
C ASP A 236 -3.01 -0.55 -1.14
N PHE A 237 -3.96 -0.69 -2.05
CA PHE A 237 -4.97 0.31 -2.36
C PHE A 237 -6.40 -0.27 -2.23
N GLY A 238 -7.42 0.58 -2.25
CA GLY A 238 -8.74 0.21 -1.77
C GLY A 238 -9.79 -0.17 -2.81
N SER A 239 -9.59 0.19 -4.08
CA SER A 239 -10.64 0.05 -5.12
C SER A 239 -10.81 -1.36 -5.67
N ILE A 240 -9.83 -2.25 -5.49
CA ILE A 240 -9.90 -3.64 -5.93
C ILE A 240 -10.30 -4.55 -4.78
N ASP A 241 -11.37 -5.31 -4.94
CA ASP A 241 -11.70 -6.41 -4.04
C ASP A 241 -10.81 -7.62 -4.38
N GLU A 242 -9.77 -7.83 -3.57
CA GLU A 242 -8.80 -8.91 -3.76
C GLU A 242 -9.42 -10.31 -3.68
N SER A 243 -10.57 -10.45 -3.01
CA SER A 243 -11.31 -11.71 -2.92
C SER A 243 -12.11 -12.03 -4.20
N ARG A 244 -12.21 -11.05 -5.11
CA ARG A 244 -13.06 -11.13 -6.32
C ARG A 244 -12.32 -10.70 -7.59
N LEU A 245 -11.05 -11.05 -7.71
CA LEU A 245 -10.20 -10.68 -8.85
C LEU A 245 -10.76 -11.13 -10.22
N GLN A 246 -11.58 -12.19 -10.24
CA GLN A 246 -12.29 -12.65 -11.44
C GLN A 246 -13.29 -11.63 -12.01
N ASP A 247 -13.71 -10.64 -11.23
CA ASP A 247 -14.61 -9.58 -11.69
C ASP A 247 -13.91 -8.62 -12.66
N GLY A 248 -12.57 -8.68 -12.73
CA GLY A 248 -11.78 -7.92 -13.69
C GLY A 248 -11.80 -6.41 -13.48
N VAL A 249 -12.13 -5.94 -12.27
CA VAL A 249 -12.09 -4.53 -11.92
C VAL A 249 -10.68 -3.98 -12.16
N TYR A 250 -10.61 -2.77 -12.70
CA TYR A 250 -9.37 -2.10 -13.07
C TYR A 250 -9.22 -0.81 -12.27
N ASP A 251 -8.05 -0.62 -11.69
CA ASP A 251 -7.66 0.61 -11.03
C ASP A 251 -6.17 0.90 -11.25
N TRP A 252 -5.77 2.16 -11.22
CA TRP A 252 -4.38 2.59 -11.34
C TRP A 252 -3.60 2.53 -10.03
N GLY A 253 -4.30 2.35 -8.90
CA GLY A 253 -3.69 2.29 -7.57
C GLY A 253 -3.50 3.64 -6.89
N TYR A 254 -4.10 4.73 -7.40
CA TYR A 254 -4.00 6.06 -6.80
C TYR A 254 -4.99 6.31 -5.66
N ASP A 255 -5.34 5.26 -4.92
CA ASP A 255 -6.27 5.27 -3.80
C ASP A 255 -5.70 4.48 -2.60
N PRO A 256 -4.58 4.93 -2.00
CA PRO A 256 -3.81 4.18 -1.02
C PRO A 256 -4.61 3.86 0.24
N LYS A 257 -4.38 2.65 0.77
CA LYS A 257 -4.97 2.12 1.99
C LYS A 257 -3.92 1.76 3.05
N ASN A 258 -2.91 0.95 2.69
CA ASN A 258 -1.82 0.53 3.57
C ASN A 258 -0.47 0.86 2.92
N TYR A 259 0.25 1.84 3.46
CA TYR A 259 1.45 2.42 2.85
C TYR A 259 2.71 1.54 2.88
N PHE A 260 2.73 0.47 3.69
CA PHE A 260 3.92 -0.39 3.88
C PHE A 260 3.75 -1.78 3.28
N VAL A 261 2.71 -2.03 2.53
CA VAL A 261 2.34 -3.36 2.05
C VAL A 261 2.22 -3.35 0.53
N PRO A 262 2.81 -4.31 -0.19
CA PRO A 262 2.56 -4.49 -1.62
C PRO A 262 1.09 -4.85 -1.90
N GLU A 263 0.56 -4.38 -3.01
CA GLU A 263 -0.80 -4.63 -3.47
C GLU A 263 -1.08 -6.12 -3.68
N GLY A 264 -2.17 -6.62 -3.13
CA GLY A 264 -2.50 -8.04 -3.17
C GLY A 264 -3.13 -8.51 -4.47
N SER A 265 -3.79 -7.63 -5.23
CA SER A 265 -4.37 -8.00 -6.53
C SER A 265 -3.31 -8.41 -7.56
N TYR A 266 -2.06 -7.97 -7.38
CA TYR A 266 -0.93 -8.37 -8.22
C TYR A 266 -0.20 -9.62 -7.73
N ALA A 267 -0.54 -10.15 -6.55
CA ALA A 267 -0.02 -11.42 -6.05
C ALA A 267 -0.78 -12.61 -6.63
N THR A 268 -0.13 -13.78 -6.70
CA THR A 268 -0.79 -15.01 -7.15
C THR A 268 -1.77 -15.56 -6.10
N ASP A 269 -1.54 -15.26 -4.82
CA ASP A 269 -2.44 -15.56 -3.71
C ASP A 269 -2.58 -14.34 -2.79
N PRO A 270 -3.69 -13.60 -2.85
CA PRO A 270 -3.92 -12.44 -2.00
C PRO A 270 -4.27 -12.81 -0.54
N TYR A 271 -4.62 -14.08 -0.27
CA TYR A 271 -4.98 -14.53 1.08
C TYR A 271 -3.76 -14.82 1.95
N ASP A 272 -2.62 -15.19 1.35
CA ASP A 272 -1.36 -15.35 2.07
C ASP A 272 -0.57 -14.03 2.06
N PRO A 273 -0.45 -13.32 3.21
CA PRO A 273 0.23 -12.03 3.29
C PRO A 273 1.72 -12.10 2.91
N ALA A 274 2.37 -13.25 3.04
CA ALA A 274 3.79 -13.42 2.68
C ALA A 274 3.99 -13.53 1.15
N VAL A 275 2.97 -13.98 0.41
CA VAL A 275 3.06 -14.17 -1.05
C VAL A 275 3.26 -12.84 -1.75
N ARG A 276 2.44 -11.81 -1.45
CA ARG A 276 2.56 -10.48 -2.09
C ARG A 276 3.94 -9.86 -1.87
N ILE A 277 4.51 -10.01 -0.67
CA ILE A 277 5.83 -9.48 -0.31
C ILE A 277 6.92 -10.23 -1.08
N ARG A 278 6.89 -11.57 -1.07
CA ARG A 278 7.87 -12.42 -1.76
C ARG A 278 7.86 -12.21 -3.26
N GLU A 279 6.68 -12.14 -3.87
CA GLU A 279 6.55 -11.99 -5.32
C GLU A 279 6.98 -10.59 -5.78
N PHE A 280 6.71 -9.55 -4.99
CA PHE A 280 7.24 -8.21 -5.27
C PHE A 280 8.78 -8.22 -5.25
N LYS A 281 9.41 -8.83 -4.23
CA LYS A 281 10.87 -9.00 -4.17
C LYS A 281 11.41 -9.81 -5.36
N GLN A 282 10.73 -10.88 -5.76
CA GLN A 282 11.10 -11.67 -6.94
C GLN A 282 11.08 -10.84 -8.22
N MET A 283 10.08 -10.01 -8.40
CA MET A 283 9.96 -9.07 -9.51
C MET A 283 11.12 -8.07 -9.52
N VAL A 284 11.37 -7.38 -8.40
CA VAL A 284 12.48 -6.42 -8.28
C VAL A 284 13.81 -7.07 -8.61
N ARG A 285 14.08 -8.23 -8.02
CA ARG A 285 15.31 -8.98 -8.30
C ARG A 285 15.44 -9.42 -9.77
N SER A 286 14.35 -9.82 -10.40
CA SER A 286 14.34 -10.16 -11.82
C SER A 286 14.69 -8.96 -12.69
N LEU A 287 14.11 -7.81 -12.43
CA LEU A 287 14.43 -6.56 -13.11
C LEU A 287 15.91 -6.19 -12.91
N HIS A 288 16.41 -6.21 -11.68
CA HIS A 288 17.82 -5.92 -11.38
C HIS A 288 18.79 -6.86 -12.13
N ARG A 289 18.52 -8.16 -12.14
CA ARG A 289 19.32 -9.14 -12.87
C ARG A 289 19.34 -8.92 -14.38
N ASN A 290 18.31 -8.27 -14.91
CA ASN A 290 18.21 -7.90 -16.33
C ASN A 290 18.66 -6.46 -16.61
N GLY A 291 19.34 -5.81 -15.66
CA GLY A 291 19.92 -4.48 -15.84
C GLY A 291 18.91 -3.33 -15.73
N ILE A 292 17.69 -3.58 -15.23
CA ILE A 292 16.61 -2.62 -15.12
C ILE A 292 16.40 -2.26 -13.65
N ARG A 293 16.40 -0.97 -13.32
CA ARG A 293 16.09 -0.45 -12.00
C ARG A 293 14.60 -0.24 -11.84
N VAL A 294 14.13 -0.22 -10.59
CA VAL A 294 12.74 0.03 -10.23
C VAL A 294 12.57 1.43 -9.64
N VAL A 295 11.58 2.14 -10.12
CA VAL A 295 11.04 3.37 -9.53
C VAL A 295 9.60 3.09 -9.16
N MET A 296 9.21 3.35 -7.93
CA MET A 296 7.86 3.16 -7.44
C MET A 296 7.15 4.50 -7.33
N ASP A 297 5.97 4.62 -7.91
CA ASP A 297 5.07 5.75 -7.68
C ASP A 297 4.46 5.66 -6.28
N ALA A 298 4.51 6.75 -5.53
CA ALA A 298 4.08 6.79 -4.13
C ALA A 298 3.13 7.96 -3.86
N VAL A 299 1.92 7.65 -3.44
CA VAL A 299 0.83 8.60 -3.20
C VAL A 299 0.65 8.82 -1.71
N TYR A 300 0.97 10.02 -1.22
CA TYR A 300 0.82 10.36 0.20
C TYR A 300 -0.11 11.56 0.44
N ASN A 301 -0.63 12.18 -0.60
CA ASN A 301 -1.43 13.39 -0.51
C ASN A 301 -2.91 13.14 -0.18
N HIS A 302 -3.40 11.92 -0.37
CA HIS A 302 -4.76 11.50 -0.03
C HIS A 302 -4.83 10.00 0.26
N THR A 303 -5.99 9.50 0.67
CA THR A 303 -6.27 8.08 0.90
C THR A 303 -7.57 7.66 0.23
N TYR A 304 -7.77 6.35 0.05
CA TYR A 304 -8.98 5.74 -0.51
C TYR A 304 -10.26 6.21 0.17
N ARG A 305 -10.28 6.17 1.52
CA ARG A 305 -11.39 6.64 2.35
C ARG A 305 -10.88 7.66 3.34
N THR A 306 -11.78 8.43 3.91
CA THR A 306 -11.43 9.47 4.88
C THR A 306 -11.80 9.05 6.30
N GLU A 307 -13.09 8.99 6.62
CA GLU A 307 -13.58 8.69 7.99
C GLU A 307 -13.28 7.25 8.41
N GLU A 308 -13.33 6.31 7.46
CA GLU A 308 -13.05 4.88 7.68
C GLU A 308 -11.62 4.49 7.32
N SER A 309 -10.75 5.46 7.03
CA SER A 309 -9.34 5.17 6.77
C SER A 309 -8.63 4.69 8.03
N ASN A 310 -7.56 3.91 7.85
CA ASN A 310 -6.70 3.49 8.96
C ASN A 310 -6.16 4.69 9.75
N LEU A 311 -5.93 5.81 9.06
CA LEU A 311 -5.49 7.07 9.65
C LEU A 311 -6.54 7.65 10.61
N SER A 312 -7.78 7.81 10.16
CA SER A 312 -8.88 8.34 10.99
C SER A 312 -9.30 7.39 12.10
N LEU A 313 -9.27 6.08 11.85
CA LEU A 313 -9.63 5.07 12.86
C LEU A 313 -8.56 4.99 13.96
N THR A 314 -7.30 5.31 13.66
CA THR A 314 -6.22 5.30 14.66
C THR A 314 -6.19 6.60 15.47
N VAL A 315 -6.20 7.77 14.80
CA VAL A 315 -6.20 9.07 15.47
C VAL A 315 -7.17 10.02 14.76
N PRO A 316 -8.45 10.04 15.20
CA PRO A 316 -9.48 10.83 14.55
C PRO A 316 -9.08 12.29 14.33
N GLY A 317 -9.18 12.74 13.07
CA GLY A 317 -8.92 14.10 12.64
C GLY A 317 -7.44 14.49 12.50
N TYR A 318 -6.51 13.76 13.10
CA TYR A 318 -5.10 14.20 13.14
C TYR A 318 -4.39 14.15 11.78
N TYR A 319 -4.64 13.17 10.97
CA TYR A 319 -3.85 12.93 9.76
C TYR A 319 -4.36 13.68 8.53
N TYR A 320 -5.51 14.34 8.63
CA TYR A 320 -6.13 15.08 7.52
C TYR A 320 -6.24 16.57 7.82
N ARG A 321 -6.21 17.39 6.76
CA ARG A 321 -6.55 18.82 6.84
C ARG A 321 -8.04 19.01 6.87
N HIS A 322 -8.48 20.08 7.51
CA HIS A 322 -9.88 20.43 7.67
C HIS A 322 -10.11 21.87 7.30
N GLU A 323 -11.29 22.14 6.77
CA GLU A 323 -11.82 23.48 6.58
C GLU A 323 -12.29 24.07 7.92
N ALA A 324 -12.55 25.39 7.93
CA ALA A 324 -12.98 26.08 9.15
C ALA A 324 -14.32 25.57 9.73
N ASP A 325 -15.15 24.93 8.93
CA ASP A 325 -16.41 24.31 9.34
C ASP A 325 -16.25 22.87 9.83
N GLY A 326 -15.01 22.33 9.83
CA GLY A 326 -14.68 20.98 10.25
C GLY A 326 -14.84 19.92 9.18
N SER A 327 -15.23 20.28 7.95
CA SER A 327 -15.20 19.34 6.82
C SER A 327 -13.75 19.03 6.40
N PHE A 328 -13.54 17.90 5.72
CA PHE A 328 -12.23 17.56 5.20
C PHE A 328 -11.85 18.47 4.03
N SER A 329 -10.62 19.01 4.03
CA SER A 329 -10.06 19.73 2.89
C SER A 329 -9.85 18.79 1.72
N ASP A 330 -10.07 19.26 0.50
CA ASP A 330 -10.00 18.48 -0.73
C ASP A 330 -9.25 19.22 -1.85
N ALA A 331 -8.09 19.79 -1.55
CA ALA A 331 -7.25 20.41 -2.57
C ALA A 331 -6.69 19.40 -3.59
N THR A 332 -6.71 18.11 -3.25
CA THR A 332 -6.32 17.01 -4.14
C THR A 332 -7.37 16.71 -5.21
N GLY A 333 -8.64 17.02 -4.96
CA GLY A 333 -9.79 16.62 -5.78
C GLY A 333 -10.18 15.15 -5.64
N CYS A 334 -9.63 14.45 -4.63
CA CYS A 334 -9.86 13.03 -4.35
C CYS A 334 -10.73 12.78 -3.10
N GLY A 335 -11.34 13.83 -2.56
CA GLY A 335 -12.26 13.76 -1.41
C GLY A 335 -11.60 13.96 -0.05
N ASN A 336 -10.27 14.01 0.02
CA ASN A 336 -9.52 14.29 1.25
C ASN A 336 -8.09 14.76 0.94
N GLU A 337 -7.44 15.29 1.97
CA GLU A 337 -6.07 15.77 1.90
C GLU A 337 -5.34 15.47 3.21
N THR A 338 -4.17 14.82 3.10
CA THR A 338 -3.37 14.50 4.29
C THR A 338 -2.63 15.72 4.83
N ALA A 339 -2.55 15.84 6.16
CA ALA A 339 -1.86 16.94 6.86
C ALA A 339 -0.36 16.62 7.00
N SER A 340 0.38 16.65 5.88
CA SER A 340 1.81 16.30 5.83
C SER A 340 2.72 17.23 6.65
N GLU A 341 2.24 18.40 7.04
CA GLU A 341 2.90 19.33 7.97
C GLU A 341 2.89 18.82 9.43
N ARG A 342 1.94 17.96 9.82
CA ARG A 342 1.88 17.40 11.17
C ARG A 342 2.97 16.36 11.39
N ALA A 343 3.59 16.41 12.58
CA ALA A 343 4.79 15.65 12.86
C ALA A 343 4.66 14.15 12.60
N MET A 344 3.59 13.49 13.08
CA MET A 344 3.43 12.04 12.92
C MET A 344 2.99 11.64 11.51
N MET A 345 2.32 12.52 10.74
CA MET A 345 2.07 12.26 9.31
C MET A 345 3.38 12.35 8.51
N ARG A 346 4.19 13.36 8.75
CA ARG A 346 5.51 13.48 8.13
C ARG A 346 6.41 12.27 8.45
N TRP A 347 6.40 11.81 9.71
CA TRP A 347 7.12 10.61 10.11
C TRP A 347 6.60 9.37 9.38
N LEU A 348 5.28 9.22 9.26
CA LEU A 348 4.68 8.12 8.50
C LEU A 348 5.18 8.09 7.05
N ILE A 349 5.20 9.25 6.39
CA ILE A 349 5.69 9.36 5.00
C ILE A 349 7.18 8.99 4.91
N VAL A 350 8.01 9.56 5.80
CA VAL A 350 9.46 9.29 5.80
C VAL A 350 9.73 7.81 6.07
N ASP A 351 9.08 7.23 7.08
CA ASP A 351 9.22 5.81 7.43
C ASP A 351 8.81 4.91 6.26
N ALA A 352 7.71 5.24 5.58
CA ALA A 352 7.26 4.45 4.44
C ALA A 352 8.26 4.51 3.27
N VAL A 353 8.77 5.71 2.93
CA VAL A 353 9.77 5.86 1.86
C VAL A 353 11.07 5.10 2.21
N CYS A 354 11.55 5.21 3.46
CA CYS A 354 12.74 4.48 3.91
C CYS A 354 12.50 2.97 3.88
N TYR A 355 11.36 2.51 4.40
CA TYR A 355 11.00 1.09 4.41
C TYR A 355 10.99 0.48 3.00
N TRP A 356 10.36 1.13 2.02
CA TRP A 356 10.36 0.65 0.64
C TRP A 356 11.77 0.62 0.03
N ALA A 357 12.61 1.59 0.35
CA ALA A 357 13.99 1.64 -0.15
C ALA A 357 14.93 0.60 0.49
N GLU A 358 14.62 0.14 1.70
CA GLU A 358 15.43 -0.82 2.49
C GLU A 358 14.95 -2.26 2.30
N GLU A 359 13.63 -2.46 2.22
CA GLU A 359 13.03 -3.79 2.17
C GLU A 359 12.95 -4.33 0.73
N TYR A 360 12.79 -3.43 -0.26
CA TYR A 360 12.60 -3.76 -1.68
C TYR A 360 13.63 -3.04 -2.58
#